data_6de8ed7471dda6afbc2a4d525f89772b
#
_entry.id   6de8ed7471dda6afbc2a4d525f89772b
#
_cell.length_a   1.000
_cell.length_b   1.000
_cell.length_c   1.000
_cell.angle_alpha   90.00
_cell.angle_beta   90.00
_cell.angle_gamma   90.00
#
_symmetry.space_group_name_H-M   'P 1'
#
loop_
_entity.id
_entity.type
_entity.pdbx_description
1 polymer ?
#
loop_
_entity_poly.entity_id
_entity_poly.type
_entity_poly.pdbx_seq_one_letter_code
_entity_poly.pdbx_strand_id
1 'polypeptide(L)'
;MSQIIAIRGRQILDSRGNPTVEVEVFTEQGAMGRAAVPSGASTGVHEACELRDGDKSVYLGKGVLQAVNNVNNVLNEELRGMYVEEQRAIDQKMIELDGTPNKSRLGANAILGVSLACAKAAAMESGQQLYRYLGGCGGYMLPVPMMNILNGGSHADNSIDFQEFMIMPVGAPTFTEALRMGAEVFHNLRTVLKSRNMSTNVGDEGGFAPNLGSNDEAIQVVCQAIEKAGYRPGEDVFIGLDAAASEYYNPETGLYEMRWSTGEKYNATEMVDFWKRWVEQYPVISIEDGMAEDDWDGWKLLTDAIGDRCQLVGDDLFVTNVERLQMGLDCKVANSILVKLNQIGTLSETIDAVNLATRNGYTSIISHRSGETEDTTIADLVVALNTGLIKTGSASRTDRICKYNQLMRIEEGLGDQAQYLGKNFKFLK
;
A
#
# COMPACT_ATOMS: atom_id res chain seq x y z
N MET A 1 -20.45 -21.82 -13.73
CA MET A 1 -20.11 -21.82 -12.29
C MET A 1 -19.34 -23.10 -12.00
N SER A 2 -18.21 -23.00 -11.33
CA SER A 2 -17.30 -24.10 -11.04
C SER A 2 -17.07 -24.24 -9.53
N GLN A 3 -17.16 -25.47 -9.02
CA GLN A 3 -17.00 -25.70 -7.57
C GLN A 3 -15.53 -25.81 -7.19
N ILE A 4 -15.22 -25.33 -5.99
CA ILE A 4 -13.91 -25.54 -5.35
C ILE A 4 -13.78 -27.02 -5.00
N ILE A 5 -12.75 -27.68 -5.52
CA ILE A 5 -12.48 -29.11 -5.25
C ILE A 5 -11.33 -29.30 -4.25
N ALA A 6 -10.39 -28.36 -4.18
CA ALA A 6 -9.29 -28.37 -3.23
C ALA A 6 -8.70 -26.99 -3.00
N ILE A 7 -8.24 -26.75 -1.78
CA ILE A 7 -7.46 -25.59 -1.38
C ILE A 7 -6.17 -26.08 -0.74
N ARG A 8 -5.02 -25.53 -1.15
CA ARG A 8 -3.70 -25.91 -0.66
C ARG A 8 -2.91 -24.66 -0.23
N GLY A 9 -2.56 -24.61 1.05
CA GLY A 9 -1.67 -23.61 1.59
C GLY A 9 -0.24 -24.14 1.73
N ARG A 10 0.73 -23.27 1.55
CA ARG A 10 2.14 -23.54 1.84
C ARG A 10 2.82 -22.32 2.44
N GLN A 11 3.91 -22.57 3.12
CA GLN A 11 4.84 -21.52 3.57
C GLN A 11 5.81 -21.21 2.43
N ILE A 12 5.97 -19.92 2.13
CA ILE A 12 7.01 -19.38 1.26
C ILE A 12 7.78 -18.28 2.00
N LEU A 13 8.76 -17.66 1.36
CA LEU A 13 9.47 -16.50 1.93
C LEU A 13 9.02 -15.21 1.26
N ASP A 14 8.90 -14.15 2.07
CA ASP A 14 8.70 -12.79 1.61
C ASP A 14 10.03 -12.13 1.18
N SER A 15 9.98 -10.89 0.70
CA SER A 15 11.13 -10.10 0.24
C SER A 15 12.16 -9.78 1.33
N ARG A 16 11.82 -9.99 2.60
CA ARG A 16 12.71 -9.83 3.75
C ARG A 16 13.27 -11.17 4.24
N GLY A 17 12.92 -12.28 3.58
CA GLY A 17 13.29 -13.64 4.00
C GLY A 17 12.51 -14.17 5.19
N ASN A 18 11.37 -13.55 5.56
CA ASN A 18 10.47 -14.07 6.57
C ASN A 18 9.43 -14.99 5.92
N PRO A 19 8.96 -16.03 6.64
CA PRO A 19 7.86 -16.86 6.17
C PRO A 19 6.57 -16.07 5.94
N THR A 20 5.85 -16.44 4.87
CA THR A 20 4.49 -15.99 4.61
C THR A 20 3.67 -17.10 3.96
N VAL A 21 2.36 -16.89 3.80
CA VAL A 21 1.40 -17.88 3.29
C VAL A 21 1.19 -17.68 1.79
N GLU A 22 1.29 -18.79 1.04
CA GLU A 22 0.79 -18.89 -0.34
C GLU A 22 -0.32 -19.92 -0.41
N VAL A 23 -1.39 -19.61 -1.13
CA VAL A 23 -2.56 -20.47 -1.30
C VAL A 23 -2.84 -20.74 -2.76
N GLU A 24 -3.20 -21.99 -3.08
CA GLU A 24 -3.75 -22.42 -4.36
C GLU A 24 -5.18 -22.92 -4.17
N VAL A 25 -6.08 -22.47 -5.04
CA VAL A 25 -7.46 -22.94 -5.13
C VAL A 25 -7.65 -23.63 -6.46
N PHE A 26 -8.18 -24.85 -6.43
CA PHE A 26 -8.46 -25.68 -7.61
C PHE A 26 -9.96 -25.85 -7.80
N THR A 27 -10.42 -25.75 -9.03
CA THR A 27 -11.83 -25.87 -9.39
C THR A 27 -12.13 -27.13 -10.16
N GLU A 28 -13.41 -27.51 -10.21
CA GLU A 28 -13.90 -28.72 -10.90
C GLU A 28 -13.60 -28.68 -12.41
N GLN A 29 -13.60 -27.50 -13.03
CA GLN A 29 -13.34 -27.37 -14.47
C GLN A 29 -11.83 -27.20 -14.78
N GLY A 30 -10.96 -27.24 -13.77
CA GLY A 30 -9.52 -27.32 -13.93
C GLY A 30 -8.80 -25.97 -13.83
N ALA A 31 -9.49 -24.89 -13.48
CA ALA A 31 -8.80 -23.63 -13.17
C ALA A 31 -8.03 -23.73 -11.84
N MET A 32 -6.94 -22.97 -11.75
CA MET A 32 -6.14 -22.84 -10.55
C MET A 32 -5.81 -21.37 -10.29
N GLY A 33 -6.26 -20.85 -9.16
CA GLY A 33 -5.84 -19.54 -8.67
C GLY A 33 -4.75 -19.65 -7.61
N ARG A 34 -3.70 -18.82 -7.68
CA ARG A 34 -2.63 -18.78 -6.69
C ARG A 34 -2.45 -17.36 -6.17
N ALA A 35 -2.35 -17.22 -4.86
CA ALA A 35 -2.09 -15.93 -4.21
C ALA A 35 -1.09 -16.09 -3.07
N ALA A 36 -0.17 -15.13 -2.96
CA ALA A 36 0.77 -15.02 -1.85
C ALA A 36 0.47 -13.75 -1.05
N VAL A 37 0.50 -13.88 0.27
CA VAL A 37 0.07 -12.82 1.19
C VAL A 37 1.28 -11.97 1.60
N PRO A 38 1.21 -10.63 1.52
CA PRO A 38 2.26 -9.74 2.02
C PRO A 38 2.23 -9.64 3.55
N SER A 39 3.33 -9.12 4.13
CA SER A 39 3.52 -8.97 5.58
C SER A 39 4.04 -7.58 5.94
N GLY A 40 3.49 -6.93 6.96
CA GLY A 40 3.97 -5.63 7.45
C GLY A 40 5.25 -5.73 8.30
N ALA A 41 6.03 -4.64 8.35
CA ALA A 41 7.10 -4.47 9.35
C ALA A 41 6.56 -3.70 10.56
N SER A 42 5.97 -2.55 10.33
CA SER A 42 5.10 -1.85 11.28
C SER A 42 3.66 -2.31 11.05
N THR A 43 2.91 -2.52 12.12
CA THR A 43 1.50 -2.91 12.05
C THR A 43 0.70 -1.99 12.97
N GLY A 44 -0.32 -1.32 12.43
CA GLY A 44 -1.26 -0.54 13.22
C GLY A 44 -1.96 -1.42 14.26
N VAL A 45 -2.23 -0.88 15.43
CA VAL A 45 -2.84 -1.62 16.56
C VAL A 45 -4.21 -2.23 16.19
N HIS A 46 -4.88 -1.66 15.20
CA HIS A 46 -6.21 -2.04 14.77
C HIS A 46 -6.23 -2.97 13.54
N GLU A 47 -5.07 -3.42 13.04
CA GLU A 47 -5.00 -4.35 11.90
C GLU A 47 -5.53 -5.75 12.25
N ALA A 48 -6.02 -6.47 11.23
CA ALA A 48 -6.34 -7.88 11.35
C ALA A 48 -5.08 -8.71 11.67
N CYS A 49 -5.27 -9.80 12.41
CA CYS A 49 -4.17 -10.58 12.97
C CYS A 49 -3.44 -11.41 11.91
N GLU A 50 -2.18 -11.10 11.68
CA GLU A 50 -1.26 -12.00 10.97
C GLU A 50 -0.86 -13.12 11.93
N LEU A 51 -1.36 -14.34 11.68
CA LEU A 51 -1.10 -15.48 12.56
C LEU A 51 0.32 -15.99 12.37
N ARG A 52 1.13 -15.94 13.44
CA ARG A 52 2.51 -16.42 13.53
C ARG A 52 2.61 -17.56 14.53
N ASP A 53 3.52 -18.51 14.28
CA ASP A 53 3.68 -19.72 15.13
C ASP A 53 4.23 -19.39 16.52
N GLY A 54 5.05 -18.33 16.66
CA GLY A 54 5.62 -17.88 17.92
C GLY A 54 6.78 -18.73 18.44
N ASP A 55 7.10 -19.85 17.81
CA ASP A 55 8.23 -20.72 18.17
C ASP A 55 9.56 -20.06 17.77
N LYS A 56 10.26 -19.51 18.75
CA LYS A 56 11.54 -18.81 18.54
C LYS A 56 12.65 -19.68 17.99
N SER A 57 12.54 -21.01 18.08
CA SER A 57 13.51 -21.95 17.52
C SER A 57 13.42 -22.10 16.00
N VAL A 58 12.26 -21.69 15.42
CA VAL A 58 11.97 -21.77 13.98
C VAL A 58 11.67 -20.38 13.44
N TYR A 59 12.48 -19.92 12.48
CA TYR A 59 12.34 -18.57 11.90
C TYR A 59 12.21 -17.44 12.94
N LEU A 60 12.86 -17.58 14.09
CA LEU A 60 12.82 -16.60 15.19
C LEU A 60 11.39 -16.28 15.70
N GLY A 61 10.48 -17.23 15.59
CA GLY A 61 9.08 -17.08 15.98
C GLY A 61 8.15 -16.62 14.84
N LYS A 62 8.70 -16.36 13.65
CA LYS A 62 7.93 -15.81 12.51
C LYS A 62 7.35 -16.87 11.58
N GLY A 63 7.39 -18.18 11.94
CA GLY A 63 6.76 -19.26 11.18
C GLY A 63 5.28 -19.03 10.96
N VAL A 64 4.69 -19.63 9.90
CA VAL A 64 3.25 -19.49 9.54
C VAL A 64 2.57 -20.85 9.35
N LEU A 65 3.14 -21.92 9.93
CA LEU A 65 2.59 -23.26 9.76
C LEU A 65 1.20 -23.44 10.39
N GLN A 66 0.86 -22.69 11.45
CA GLN A 66 -0.50 -22.67 12.00
C GLN A 66 -1.50 -22.12 10.97
N ALA A 67 -1.18 -21.00 10.34
CA ALA A 67 -2.01 -20.43 9.27
C ALA A 67 -2.12 -21.37 8.06
N VAL A 68 -1.02 -22.00 7.65
CA VAL A 68 -0.99 -23.02 6.58
C VAL A 68 -1.87 -24.21 6.95
N ASN A 69 -1.82 -24.70 8.19
CA ASN A 69 -2.69 -25.79 8.66
C ASN A 69 -4.16 -25.39 8.66
N ASN A 70 -4.49 -24.16 9.01
CA ASN A 70 -5.87 -23.63 8.94
C ASN A 70 -6.38 -23.62 7.49
N VAL A 71 -5.53 -23.25 6.53
CA VAL A 71 -5.88 -23.34 5.09
C VAL A 71 -6.14 -24.79 4.68
N ASN A 72 -5.17 -25.69 4.97
CA ASN A 72 -5.19 -27.06 4.45
C ASN A 72 -6.29 -27.95 5.07
N ASN A 73 -6.65 -27.68 6.31
CA ASN A 73 -7.62 -28.48 7.04
C ASN A 73 -8.98 -27.75 7.12
N VAL A 74 -9.06 -26.64 7.87
CA VAL A 74 -10.33 -25.97 8.15
C VAL A 74 -10.94 -25.35 6.89
N LEU A 75 -10.21 -24.45 6.22
CA LEU A 75 -10.76 -23.73 5.07
C LEU A 75 -10.96 -24.63 3.87
N ASN A 76 -10.07 -25.59 3.62
CA ASN A 76 -10.22 -26.56 2.54
C ASN A 76 -11.45 -27.45 2.73
N GLU A 77 -11.76 -27.88 3.95
CA GLU A 77 -12.94 -28.72 4.24
C GLU A 77 -14.24 -27.92 4.11
N GLU A 78 -14.28 -26.74 4.70
CA GLU A 78 -15.50 -25.94 4.83
C GLU A 78 -15.91 -25.20 3.53
N LEU A 79 -14.96 -24.91 2.65
CA LEU A 79 -15.22 -24.20 1.39
C LEU A 79 -15.37 -25.14 0.20
N ARG A 80 -15.02 -26.40 0.35
CA ARG A 80 -15.16 -27.40 -0.71
C ARG A 80 -16.60 -27.54 -1.14
N GLY A 81 -16.85 -27.49 -2.46
CA GLY A 81 -18.19 -27.55 -3.05
C GLY A 81 -18.87 -26.18 -3.20
N MET A 82 -18.32 -25.10 -2.63
CA MET A 82 -18.79 -23.74 -2.93
C MET A 82 -18.41 -23.35 -4.36
N TYR A 83 -19.22 -22.51 -4.99
CA TYR A 83 -18.91 -21.97 -6.31
C TYR A 83 -17.85 -20.88 -6.18
N VAL A 84 -16.75 -21.00 -6.95
CA VAL A 84 -15.58 -20.14 -6.85
C VAL A 84 -15.87 -18.68 -7.22
N GLU A 85 -16.91 -18.43 -8.00
CA GLU A 85 -17.38 -17.09 -8.39
C GLU A 85 -18.16 -16.36 -7.28
N GLU A 86 -18.59 -17.08 -6.25
CA GLU A 86 -19.36 -16.51 -5.12
C GLU A 86 -18.44 -15.87 -4.07
N GLN A 87 -17.59 -14.92 -4.51
CA GLN A 87 -16.54 -14.31 -3.68
C GLN A 87 -17.04 -13.83 -2.31
N ARG A 88 -18.17 -13.08 -2.29
CA ARG A 88 -18.70 -12.56 -1.03
C ARG A 88 -19.19 -13.66 -0.08
N ALA A 89 -19.79 -14.71 -0.61
CA ALA A 89 -20.23 -15.85 0.20
C ALA A 89 -19.03 -16.62 0.78
N ILE A 90 -17.95 -16.78 -0.01
CA ILE A 90 -16.70 -17.41 0.44
C ILE A 90 -16.06 -16.57 1.55
N ASP A 91 -15.88 -15.28 1.34
CA ASP A 91 -15.26 -14.38 2.30
C ASP A 91 -16.08 -14.32 3.61
N GLN A 92 -17.41 -14.20 3.51
CA GLN A 92 -18.31 -14.20 4.66
C GLN A 92 -18.24 -15.51 5.45
N LYS A 93 -18.22 -16.65 4.76
CA LYS A 93 -18.07 -17.96 5.40
C LYS A 93 -16.76 -18.07 6.18
N MET A 94 -15.66 -17.55 5.62
CA MET A 94 -14.36 -17.55 6.32
C MET A 94 -14.36 -16.65 7.56
N ILE A 95 -14.99 -15.47 7.47
CA ILE A 95 -15.17 -14.56 8.63
C ILE A 95 -15.98 -15.23 9.72
N GLU A 96 -17.10 -15.88 9.39
CA GLU A 96 -17.94 -16.62 10.33
C GLU A 96 -17.20 -17.80 10.98
N LEU A 97 -16.41 -18.53 10.19
CA LEU A 97 -15.56 -19.61 10.68
C LEU A 97 -14.49 -19.10 11.65
N ASP A 98 -13.90 -17.95 11.39
CA ASP A 98 -12.96 -17.35 12.35
C ASP A 98 -13.68 -16.91 13.63
N GLY A 99 -14.76 -16.17 13.52
CA GLY A 99 -15.62 -15.74 14.62
C GLY A 99 -14.98 -14.75 15.59
N THR A 100 -13.81 -14.19 15.26
CA THR A 100 -13.16 -13.14 16.06
C THR A 100 -13.14 -11.79 15.29
N PRO A 101 -13.17 -10.65 15.99
CA PRO A 101 -13.23 -9.33 15.32
C PRO A 101 -12.04 -9.05 14.39
N ASN A 102 -10.87 -9.57 14.74
CA ASN A 102 -9.61 -9.30 14.03
C ASN A 102 -9.02 -10.54 13.35
N LYS A 103 -9.81 -11.59 13.10
CA LYS A 103 -9.38 -12.83 12.41
C LYS A 103 -8.22 -13.56 13.12
N SER A 104 -8.18 -13.50 14.47
CA SER A 104 -7.07 -14.06 15.24
C SER A 104 -7.10 -15.58 15.38
N ARG A 105 -8.23 -16.25 15.10
CA ARG A 105 -8.33 -17.71 15.22
C ARG A 105 -7.75 -18.45 14.03
N LEU A 106 -8.11 -18.07 12.82
CA LEU A 106 -7.61 -18.68 11.58
C LEU A 106 -6.38 -17.96 11.04
N GLY A 107 -6.28 -16.66 11.28
CA GLY A 107 -5.29 -15.75 10.77
C GLY A 107 -5.74 -15.00 9.52
N ALA A 108 -5.62 -13.68 9.51
CA ALA A 108 -5.92 -12.86 8.35
C ALA A 108 -5.08 -13.27 7.12
N ASN A 109 -3.84 -13.72 7.34
CA ASN A 109 -2.97 -14.24 6.29
C ASN A 109 -3.52 -15.54 5.64
N ALA A 110 -4.08 -16.46 6.41
CA ALA A 110 -4.75 -17.66 5.87
C ALA A 110 -6.02 -17.27 5.09
N ILE A 111 -6.87 -16.43 5.66
CA ILE A 111 -8.13 -15.99 5.07
C ILE A 111 -7.89 -15.23 3.77
N LEU A 112 -7.00 -14.23 3.78
CA LEU A 112 -6.68 -13.44 2.60
C LEU A 112 -6.09 -14.28 1.47
N GLY A 113 -5.20 -15.22 1.80
CA GLY A 113 -4.61 -16.12 0.80
C GLY A 113 -5.68 -16.89 0.06
N VAL A 114 -6.69 -17.44 0.75
CA VAL A 114 -7.82 -18.16 0.15
C VAL A 114 -8.71 -17.20 -0.64
N SER A 115 -9.06 -16.04 -0.07
CA SER A 115 -9.91 -15.03 -0.72
C SER A 115 -9.37 -14.61 -2.09
N LEU A 116 -8.08 -14.27 -2.17
CA LEU A 116 -7.42 -13.85 -3.40
C LEU A 116 -7.22 -15.01 -4.39
N ALA A 117 -6.89 -16.19 -3.91
CA ALA A 117 -6.75 -17.37 -4.75
C ALA A 117 -8.10 -17.77 -5.39
N CYS A 118 -9.22 -17.65 -4.67
CA CYS A 118 -10.56 -17.83 -5.23
C CYS A 118 -10.85 -16.83 -6.34
N ALA A 119 -10.59 -15.54 -6.13
CA ALA A 119 -10.80 -14.52 -7.16
C ALA A 119 -9.99 -14.79 -8.44
N LYS A 120 -8.73 -15.23 -8.29
CA LYS A 120 -7.88 -15.61 -9.44
C LYS A 120 -8.36 -16.86 -10.15
N ALA A 121 -8.84 -17.87 -9.40
CA ALA A 121 -9.42 -19.07 -10.00
C ALA A 121 -10.71 -18.74 -10.77
N ALA A 122 -11.58 -17.89 -10.20
CA ALA A 122 -12.81 -17.45 -10.86
C ALA A 122 -12.54 -16.61 -12.13
N ALA A 123 -11.53 -15.74 -12.08
CA ALA A 123 -11.07 -15.01 -13.27
C ALA A 123 -10.60 -15.97 -14.37
N MET A 124 -9.82 -16.99 -14.01
CA MET A 124 -9.35 -18.03 -14.96
C MET A 124 -10.52 -18.84 -15.53
N GLU A 125 -11.50 -19.24 -14.70
CA GLU A 125 -12.71 -19.96 -15.15
C GLU A 125 -13.50 -19.14 -16.19
N SER A 126 -13.60 -17.85 -15.99
CA SER A 126 -14.29 -16.95 -16.91
C SER A 126 -13.47 -16.53 -18.13
N GLY A 127 -12.22 -17.02 -18.26
CA GLY A 127 -11.30 -16.66 -19.35
C GLY A 127 -10.90 -15.17 -19.32
N GLN A 128 -10.94 -14.52 -18.15
CA GLN A 128 -10.65 -13.11 -18.00
C GLN A 128 -9.35 -12.88 -17.22
N GLN A 129 -8.70 -11.75 -17.47
CA GLN A 129 -7.66 -11.22 -16.59
C GLN A 129 -8.30 -10.73 -15.29
N LEU A 130 -7.54 -10.77 -14.16
CA LEU A 130 -8.10 -10.48 -12.84
C LEU A 130 -8.71 -9.08 -12.77
N TYR A 131 -8.05 -8.06 -13.31
CA TYR A 131 -8.60 -6.69 -13.31
C TYR A 131 -9.94 -6.59 -14.06
N ARG A 132 -10.13 -7.35 -15.16
CA ARG A 132 -11.41 -7.37 -15.89
C ARG A 132 -12.49 -8.12 -15.15
N TYR A 133 -12.13 -9.24 -14.52
CA TYR A 133 -13.06 -10.03 -13.72
C TYR A 133 -13.60 -9.21 -12.54
N LEU A 134 -12.72 -8.50 -11.81
CA LEU A 134 -13.11 -7.69 -10.66
C LEU A 134 -13.79 -6.36 -11.03
N GLY A 135 -13.30 -5.70 -12.07
CA GLY A 135 -13.77 -4.36 -12.50
C GLY A 135 -14.88 -4.38 -13.55
N GLY A 136 -15.18 -5.55 -14.13
CA GLY A 136 -16.12 -5.67 -15.23
C GLY A 136 -15.71 -4.79 -16.42
N CYS A 137 -16.67 -4.11 -17.03
CA CYS A 137 -16.40 -3.19 -18.14
C CYS A 137 -15.85 -1.81 -17.71
N GLY A 138 -15.77 -1.55 -16.41
CA GLY A 138 -15.33 -0.26 -15.86
C GLY A 138 -13.83 -0.17 -15.57
N GLY A 139 -13.07 -1.26 -15.53
CA GLY A 139 -11.66 -1.28 -15.16
C GLY A 139 -10.73 -0.85 -16.32
N TYR A 140 -10.38 0.41 -16.43
CA TYR A 140 -9.53 0.93 -17.50
C TYR A 140 -8.57 2.05 -17.07
N MET A 141 -8.63 2.53 -15.81
CA MET A 141 -7.78 3.62 -15.34
C MET A 141 -6.46 3.09 -14.81
N LEU A 142 -5.36 3.47 -15.47
CA LEU A 142 -4.00 3.24 -14.99
C LEU A 142 -3.66 4.25 -13.88
N PRO A 143 -3.05 3.78 -12.78
CA PRO A 143 -2.78 4.63 -11.62
C PRO A 143 -1.55 5.53 -11.83
N VAL A 144 -1.52 6.67 -11.15
CA VAL A 144 -0.26 7.38 -10.87
C VAL A 144 0.56 6.54 -9.88
N PRO A 145 1.79 6.13 -10.21
CA PRO A 145 2.66 5.44 -9.28
C PRO A 145 3.23 6.43 -8.25
N MET A 146 3.05 6.11 -6.97
CA MET A 146 3.72 6.78 -5.85
C MET A 146 4.98 5.98 -5.53
N MET A 147 6.12 6.39 -6.12
CA MET A 147 7.35 5.59 -6.10
C MET A 147 8.26 6.04 -4.96
N ASN A 148 8.41 5.21 -3.94
CA ASN A 148 9.29 5.49 -2.80
C ASN A 148 10.76 5.40 -3.21
N ILE A 149 11.42 6.54 -3.47
CA ILE A 149 12.80 6.60 -3.95
C ILE A 149 13.82 6.90 -2.86
N LEU A 150 13.39 7.39 -1.68
CA LEU A 150 14.25 7.68 -0.54
C LEU A 150 13.53 7.31 0.76
N ASN A 151 14.20 6.52 1.60
CA ASN A 151 13.68 5.98 2.85
C ASN A 151 14.32 6.64 4.07
N GLY A 152 13.52 6.78 5.13
CA GLY A 152 13.94 7.18 6.48
C GLY A 152 13.10 6.47 7.54
N GLY A 153 12.99 7.03 8.73
CA GLY A 153 12.21 6.49 9.83
C GLY A 153 12.51 5.01 10.11
N SER A 154 11.48 4.23 10.36
CA SER A 154 11.60 2.78 10.60
C SER A 154 11.98 1.96 9.35
N HIS A 155 11.93 2.55 8.14
CA HIS A 155 12.32 1.89 6.90
C HIS A 155 13.82 1.99 6.56
N ALA A 156 14.61 2.74 7.35
CA ALA A 156 16.04 2.90 7.14
C ALA A 156 16.78 3.18 8.46
N ASP A 157 17.99 2.63 8.60
CA ASP A 157 18.89 2.96 9.69
C ASP A 157 19.68 4.25 9.34
N ASN A 158 19.00 5.40 9.44
CA ASN A 158 19.56 6.72 9.12
C ASN A 158 18.94 7.81 10.01
N SER A 159 19.32 9.07 9.76
CA SER A 159 18.92 10.24 10.55
C SER A 159 17.77 11.05 9.95
N ILE A 160 16.79 10.40 9.33
CA ILE A 160 15.59 11.02 8.74
C ILE A 160 14.37 10.52 9.53
N ASP A 161 13.47 11.42 9.94
CA ASP A 161 12.28 11.02 10.71
C ASP A 161 11.15 10.49 9.83
N PHE A 162 10.94 11.08 8.64
CA PHE A 162 9.88 10.66 7.72
C PHE A 162 10.25 9.36 7.03
N GLN A 163 9.28 8.46 6.95
CA GLN A 163 9.49 7.08 6.52
C GLN A 163 9.75 6.96 5.02
N GLU A 164 9.03 7.76 4.18
CA GLU A 164 9.12 7.67 2.74
C GLU A 164 9.02 9.02 2.05
N PHE A 165 9.89 9.20 1.04
CA PHE A 165 9.82 10.29 0.08
C PHE A 165 9.53 9.68 -1.30
N MET A 166 8.30 9.89 -1.76
CA MET A 166 7.78 9.32 -3.00
C MET A 166 7.73 10.35 -4.11
N ILE A 167 8.01 9.94 -5.35
CA ILE A 167 7.75 10.74 -6.53
C ILE A 167 6.46 10.29 -7.21
N MET A 168 5.73 11.27 -7.76
CA MET A 168 4.44 11.09 -8.44
C MET A 168 4.52 11.73 -9.84
N PRO A 169 4.78 10.95 -10.91
CA PRO A 169 4.95 11.47 -12.28
C PRO A 169 3.62 11.81 -12.96
N VAL A 170 2.86 12.75 -12.41
CA VAL A 170 1.53 13.13 -12.88
C VAL A 170 1.55 13.80 -14.26
N GLY A 171 2.68 14.39 -14.68
CA GLY A 171 2.83 15.03 -15.97
C GLY A 171 2.96 14.09 -17.17
N ALA A 172 3.13 12.79 -16.91
CA ALA A 172 3.24 11.78 -17.96
C ALA A 172 1.91 11.60 -18.73
N PRO A 173 1.97 11.26 -20.04
CA PRO A 173 0.77 11.01 -20.84
C PRO A 173 0.20 9.59 -20.67
N THR A 174 1.01 8.62 -20.25
CA THR A 174 0.66 7.20 -20.09
C THR A 174 1.32 6.63 -18.85
N PHE A 175 0.89 5.46 -18.40
CA PHE A 175 1.52 4.77 -17.27
C PHE A 175 2.96 4.36 -17.58
N THR A 176 3.20 3.80 -18.77
CA THR A 176 4.55 3.40 -19.21
C THR A 176 5.51 4.58 -19.21
N GLU A 177 5.08 5.77 -19.66
CA GLU A 177 5.89 7.00 -19.61
C GLU A 177 6.09 7.49 -18.17
N ALA A 178 5.08 7.36 -17.31
CA ALA A 178 5.22 7.68 -15.89
C ALA A 178 6.28 6.79 -15.21
N LEU A 179 6.27 5.50 -15.52
CA LEU A 179 7.25 4.55 -14.99
C LEU A 179 8.67 4.87 -15.52
N ARG A 180 8.81 5.24 -16.81
CA ARG A 180 10.09 5.70 -17.39
C ARG A 180 10.61 6.94 -16.64
N MET A 181 9.76 7.95 -16.47
CA MET A 181 10.13 9.17 -15.72
C MET A 181 10.60 8.84 -14.30
N GLY A 182 9.86 7.99 -13.59
CA GLY A 182 10.21 7.54 -12.24
C GLY A 182 11.56 6.81 -12.19
N ALA A 183 11.83 5.92 -13.13
CA ALA A 183 13.11 5.21 -13.24
C ALA A 183 14.29 6.17 -13.53
N GLU A 184 14.09 7.15 -14.41
CA GLU A 184 15.10 8.16 -14.73
C GLU A 184 15.41 9.06 -13.52
N VAL A 185 14.38 9.48 -12.77
CA VAL A 185 14.58 10.23 -11.50
C VAL A 185 15.33 9.37 -10.48
N PHE A 186 14.95 8.10 -10.31
CA PHE A 186 15.63 7.17 -9.40
C PHE A 186 17.13 7.03 -9.73
N HIS A 187 17.48 6.85 -11.00
CA HIS A 187 18.89 6.76 -11.41
C HIS A 187 19.65 8.09 -11.25
N ASN A 188 19.00 9.23 -11.47
CA ASN A 188 19.57 10.53 -11.22
C ASN A 188 19.76 10.80 -9.72
N LEU A 189 18.83 10.35 -8.85
CA LEU A 189 19.00 10.40 -7.40
C LEU A 189 20.26 9.63 -6.96
N ARG A 190 20.48 8.43 -7.50
CA ARG A 190 21.74 7.69 -7.28
C ARG A 190 22.98 8.50 -7.62
N THR A 191 22.93 9.25 -8.72
CA THR A 191 24.05 10.09 -9.17
C THR A 191 24.25 11.28 -8.24
N VAL A 192 23.16 11.93 -7.78
CA VAL A 192 23.19 13.02 -6.79
C VAL A 192 23.81 12.55 -5.48
N LEU A 193 23.35 11.43 -4.93
CA LEU A 193 23.87 10.85 -3.68
C LEU A 193 25.36 10.50 -3.79
N LYS A 194 25.78 9.87 -4.88
CA LYS A 194 27.20 9.56 -5.13
C LYS A 194 28.07 10.80 -5.20
N SER A 195 27.60 11.89 -5.80
CA SER A 195 28.36 13.15 -5.88
C SER A 195 28.58 13.80 -4.53
N ARG A 196 27.73 13.45 -3.54
CA ARG A 196 27.84 13.88 -2.13
C ARG A 196 28.55 12.85 -1.25
N ASN A 197 29.14 11.78 -1.82
CA ASN A 197 29.72 10.64 -1.10
C ASN A 197 28.77 9.93 -0.12
N MET A 198 27.48 9.90 -0.46
CA MET A 198 26.43 9.26 0.35
C MET A 198 26.18 7.82 -0.13
N SER A 199 25.63 6.99 0.79
CA SER A 199 25.23 5.62 0.48
C SER A 199 24.17 5.59 -0.63
N THR A 200 24.29 4.62 -1.52
CA THR A 200 23.28 4.24 -2.52
C THR A 200 22.76 2.82 -2.30
N ASN A 201 22.88 2.31 -1.07
CA ASN A 201 22.20 1.09 -0.66
C ASN A 201 20.69 1.37 -0.59
N VAL A 202 19.90 0.33 -0.85
CA VAL A 202 18.44 0.43 -0.87
C VAL A 202 17.85 -0.26 0.37
N GLY A 203 16.74 0.31 0.86
CA GLY A 203 15.93 -0.27 1.91
C GLY A 203 14.98 -1.38 1.42
N ASP A 204 14.10 -1.82 2.29
CA ASP A 204 13.16 -2.93 2.03
C ASP A 204 12.24 -2.67 0.84
N GLU A 205 11.92 -1.42 0.56
CA GLU A 205 11.02 -1.01 -0.52
C GLU A 205 11.75 -0.56 -1.79
N GLY A 206 13.08 -0.70 -1.83
CA GLY A 206 13.90 -0.42 -3.01
C GLY A 206 14.32 1.03 -3.18
N GLY A 207 13.88 1.96 -2.32
CA GLY A 207 14.37 3.34 -2.25
C GLY A 207 15.75 3.42 -1.60
N PHE A 208 16.51 4.48 -1.90
CA PHE A 208 17.81 4.69 -1.27
C PHE A 208 17.66 5.06 0.21
N ALA A 209 18.64 4.68 1.02
CA ALA A 209 18.69 4.97 2.45
C ALA A 209 19.99 5.73 2.83
N PRO A 210 20.17 6.98 2.36
CA PRO A 210 21.32 7.79 2.70
C PRO A 210 21.21 8.34 4.11
N ASN A 211 22.34 8.65 4.74
CA ASN A 211 22.38 9.37 6.01
C ASN A 211 22.40 10.89 5.73
N LEU A 212 21.23 11.52 5.68
CA LEU A 212 21.03 12.94 5.47
C LEU A 212 20.81 13.66 6.79
N GLY A 213 21.09 14.96 6.84
CA GLY A 213 21.07 15.74 8.09
C GLY A 213 19.67 16.13 8.59
N SER A 214 18.66 16.09 7.73
CA SER A 214 17.28 16.45 8.07
C SER A 214 16.26 15.98 7.02
N ASN A 215 14.97 16.04 7.37
CA ASN A 215 13.87 15.81 6.43
C ASN A 215 13.89 16.86 5.29
N ASP A 216 14.26 18.12 5.59
CA ASP A 216 14.41 19.17 4.56
C ASP A 216 15.53 18.85 3.55
N GLU A 217 16.66 18.34 4.00
CA GLU A 217 17.72 17.91 3.09
C GLU A 217 17.24 16.75 2.21
N ALA A 218 16.46 15.82 2.75
CA ALA A 218 15.93 14.69 2.00
C ALA A 218 15.01 15.14 0.85
N ILE A 219 14.04 16.01 1.11
CA ILE A 219 13.14 16.50 0.05
C ILE A 219 13.88 17.36 -0.99
N GLN A 220 14.86 18.16 -0.58
CA GLN A 220 15.70 18.95 -1.49
C GLN A 220 16.52 18.05 -2.42
N VAL A 221 17.07 16.95 -1.92
CA VAL A 221 17.80 15.96 -2.73
C VAL A 221 16.89 15.27 -3.74
N VAL A 222 15.64 15.00 -3.38
CA VAL A 222 14.63 14.46 -4.29
C VAL A 222 14.30 15.50 -5.38
N CYS A 223 14.04 16.75 -5.04
CA CYS A 223 13.80 17.81 -6.01
C CYS A 223 15.00 17.97 -6.98
N GLN A 224 16.22 17.96 -6.47
CA GLN A 224 17.43 18.01 -7.29
C GLN A 224 17.54 16.82 -8.26
N ALA A 225 17.10 15.64 -7.84
CA ALA A 225 17.10 14.46 -8.72
C ALA A 225 16.06 14.58 -9.85
N ILE A 226 14.88 15.13 -9.56
CA ILE A 226 13.84 15.42 -10.54
C ILE A 226 14.38 16.40 -11.60
N GLU A 227 14.96 17.53 -11.18
CA GLU A 227 15.54 18.53 -12.09
C GLU A 227 16.68 17.95 -12.92
N LYS A 228 17.57 17.16 -12.30
CA LYS A 228 18.69 16.50 -12.98
C LYS A 228 18.23 15.46 -14.02
N ALA A 229 17.07 14.86 -13.83
CA ALA A 229 16.44 13.97 -14.80
C ALA A 229 15.81 14.74 -15.98
N GLY A 230 15.77 16.08 -15.92
CA GLY A 230 15.20 16.94 -16.96
C GLY A 230 13.71 17.22 -16.78
N TYR A 231 13.14 16.92 -15.61
CA TYR A 231 11.74 17.16 -15.28
C TYR A 231 11.59 18.35 -14.33
N ARG A 232 10.41 18.95 -14.31
CA ARG A 232 10.07 20.12 -13.48
C ARG A 232 9.34 19.67 -12.23
N PRO A 233 9.93 19.87 -11.00
CA PRO A 233 9.22 19.65 -9.76
C PRO A 233 7.96 20.54 -9.69
N GLY A 234 6.83 19.95 -9.35
CA GLY A 234 5.55 20.69 -9.26
C GLY A 234 4.81 20.91 -10.58
N GLU A 235 5.34 20.37 -11.69
CA GLU A 235 4.64 20.37 -12.99
C GLU A 235 4.61 18.97 -13.63
N ASP A 236 5.78 18.36 -13.79
CA ASP A 236 5.92 17.04 -14.42
C ASP A 236 5.91 15.93 -13.34
N VAL A 237 6.59 16.19 -12.21
CA VAL A 237 6.72 15.26 -11.09
C VAL A 237 6.45 16.00 -9.78
N PHE A 238 5.54 15.46 -8.98
CA PHE A 238 5.24 15.93 -7.63
C PHE A 238 5.80 14.97 -6.58
N ILE A 239 5.67 15.35 -5.32
CA ILE A 239 6.17 14.57 -4.18
C ILE A 239 4.99 14.13 -3.31
N GLY A 240 4.98 12.85 -2.95
CA GLY A 240 4.20 12.29 -1.87
C GLY A 240 5.11 11.94 -0.69
N LEU A 241 4.59 12.07 0.52
CA LEU A 241 5.31 11.75 1.74
C LEU A 241 4.53 10.69 2.53
N ASP A 242 5.25 9.78 3.17
CA ASP A 242 4.75 9.02 4.30
C ASP A 242 5.52 9.47 5.54
N ALA A 243 4.83 10.16 6.41
CA ALA A 243 5.42 10.71 7.62
C ALA A 243 5.49 9.68 8.75
N ALA A 244 4.57 8.72 8.77
CA ALA A 244 4.39 7.74 9.84
C ALA A 244 4.45 8.39 11.23
N ALA A 245 3.65 9.43 11.44
CA ALA A 245 3.81 10.35 12.57
C ALA A 245 3.64 9.68 13.94
N SER A 246 2.96 8.54 14.02
CA SER A 246 2.86 7.74 15.23
C SER A 246 4.23 7.28 15.75
N GLU A 247 5.22 7.08 14.88
CA GLU A 247 6.57 6.62 15.25
C GLU A 247 7.36 7.66 16.07
N TYR A 248 7.10 8.95 15.86
CA TYR A 248 7.76 10.04 16.58
C TYR A 248 6.80 10.86 17.47
N TYR A 249 5.54 10.42 17.61
CA TYR A 249 4.60 10.95 18.58
C TYR A 249 4.86 10.38 19.97
N ASN A 250 4.83 11.24 20.98
CA ASN A 250 4.96 10.86 22.37
C ASN A 250 3.60 11.04 23.09
N PRO A 251 2.86 9.97 23.37
CA PRO A 251 1.52 10.06 23.97
C PRO A 251 1.51 10.62 25.40
N GLU A 252 2.64 10.55 26.13
CA GLU A 252 2.73 11.09 27.49
C GLU A 252 2.80 12.62 27.49
N THR A 253 3.45 13.20 26.49
CA THR A 253 3.64 14.65 26.38
C THR A 253 2.72 15.33 25.38
N GLY A 254 2.11 14.54 24.46
CA GLY A 254 1.32 15.07 23.34
C GLY A 254 2.16 15.77 22.28
N LEU A 255 3.47 15.47 22.20
CA LEU A 255 4.40 16.11 21.28
C LEU A 255 4.87 15.17 20.17
N TYR A 256 5.05 15.72 18.98
CA TYR A 256 5.77 15.14 17.86
C TYR A 256 7.24 15.49 17.97
N GLU A 257 8.11 14.49 18.13
CA GLU A 257 9.53 14.68 18.41
C GLU A 257 10.38 14.20 17.23
N MET A 258 11.07 15.09 16.51
CA MET A 258 11.98 14.74 15.41
C MET A 258 13.26 14.09 15.96
N ARG A 259 13.14 12.84 16.42
CA ARG A 259 14.13 12.14 17.26
C ARG A 259 15.40 11.77 16.53
N TRP A 260 15.30 11.48 15.22
CA TRP A 260 16.41 11.00 14.41
C TRP A 260 17.15 12.12 13.69
N SER A 261 16.51 13.29 13.49
CA SER A 261 17.09 14.42 12.77
C SER A 261 17.43 15.60 13.68
N THR A 262 16.54 16.58 13.79
CA THR A 262 16.84 17.88 14.42
C THR A 262 16.65 17.91 15.93
N GLY A 263 15.88 16.99 16.49
CA GLY A 263 15.48 16.99 17.90
C GLY A 263 14.38 18.01 18.24
N GLU A 264 13.82 18.68 17.23
CA GLU A 264 12.71 19.62 17.41
C GLU A 264 11.44 18.90 17.88
N LYS A 265 10.63 19.61 18.64
CA LYS A 265 9.38 19.09 19.19
C LYS A 265 8.23 20.03 18.84
N TYR A 266 7.13 19.45 18.43
CA TYR A 266 5.95 20.18 17.98
C TYR A 266 4.70 19.66 18.71
N ASN A 267 3.84 20.55 19.19
CA ASN A 267 2.47 20.18 19.52
C ASN A 267 1.66 20.05 18.21
N ALA A 268 0.39 19.58 18.32
CA ALA A 268 -0.44 19.34 17.13
C ALA A 268 -0.60 20.58 16.23
N THR A 269 -0.79 21.76 16.81
CA THR A 269 -0.91 23.02 16.05
C THR A 269 0.40 23.37 15.32
N GLU A 270 1.53 23.26 15.99
CA GLU A 270 2.85 23.53 15.42
C GLU A 270 3.19 22.51 14.32
N MET A 271 2.77 21.24 14.47
CA MET A 271 2.93 20.23 13.44
C MET A 271 2.07 20.53 12.19
N VAL A 272 0.85 21.03 12.37
CA VAL A 272 0.01 21.52 11.27
C VAL A 272 0.66 22.70 10.55
N ASP A 273 1.24 23.67 11.30
CA ASP A 273 1.96 24.80 10.71
C ASP A 273 3.24 24.36 9.99
N PHE A 274 3.90 23.28 10.45
CA PHE A 274 5.00 22.64 9.74
C PHE A 274 4.54 22.12 8.38
N TRP A 275 3.44 21.35 8.32
CA TRP A 275 2.88 20.82 7.07
C TRP A 275 2.41 21.91 6.10
N LYS A 276 1.80 22.99 6.60
CA LYS A 276 1.43 24.15 5.77
C LYS A 276 2.63 24.73 5.05
N ARG A 277 3.73 24.98 5.79
CA ARG A 277 4.96 25.51 5.20
C ARG A 277 5.55 24.56 4.16
N TRP A 278 5.54 23.25 4.42
CA TRP A 278 6.08 22.25 3.48
C TRP A 278 5.29 22.18 2.18
N VAL A 279 3.97 22.19 2.22
CA VAL A 279 3.10 22.21 1.03
C VAL A 279 3.24 23.54 0.25
N GLU A 280 3.60 24.64 0.92
CA GLU A 280 3.86 25.92 0.26
C GLU A 280 5.26 26.02 -0.36
N GLN A 281 6.24 25.39 0.27
CA GLN A 281 7.64 25.48 -0.12
C GLN A 281 8.07 24.43 -1.13
N TYR A 282 7.51 23.23 -1.05
CA TYR A 282 7.87 22.07 -1.87
C TYR A 282 6.68 21.57 -2.69
N PRO A 283 6.90 20.85 -3.79
CA PRO A 283 5.83 20.32 -4.64
C PRO A 283 5.15 19.09 -4.01
N VAL A 284 4.74 19.19 -2.75
CA VAL A 284 4.08 18.12 -1.99
C VAL A 284 2.59 18.19 -2.23
N ILE A 285 2.01 17.09 -2.76
CA ILE A 285 0.57 16.96 -3.05
C ILE A 285 -0.12 15.82 -2.31
N SER A 286 0.65 15.01 -1.55
CA SER A 286 0.13 13.90 -0.76
C SER A 286 0.95 13.72 0.50
N ILE A 287 0.30 13.58 1.65
CA ILE A 287 0.91 13.32 2.97
C ILE A 287 0.14 12.16 3.60
N GLU A 288 0.84 11.04 3.82
CA GLU A 288 0.35 9.88 4.52
C GLU A 288 0.75 9.97 5.99
N ASP A 289 -0.20 9.68 6.87
CA ASP A 289 -0.05 9.69 8.32
C ASP A 289 0.73 10.89 8.87
N GLY A 290 0.31 12.09 8.42
CA GLY A 290 0.89 13.36 8.84
C GLY A 290 0.65 13.72 10.31
N MET A 291 -0.28 13.02 10.99
CA MET A 291 -0.55 13.07 12.42
C MET A 291 -0.63 11.63 12.96
N ALA A 292 -0.48 11.46 14.26
CA ALA A 292 -0.56 10.14 14.91
C ALA A 292 -1.95 9.51 14.77
N GLU A 293 -2.02 8.17 14.74
CA GLU A 293 -3.22 7.37 14.44
C GLU A 293 -4.41 7.58 15.39
N ASP A 294 -4.14 8.05 16.62
CA ASP A 294 -5.16 8.36 17.62
C ASP A 294 -5.31 9.86 17.93
N ASP A 295 -4.54 10.74 17.26
CA ASP A 295 -4.66 12.21 17.39
C ASP A 295 -5.74 12.77 16.44
N TRP A 296 -7.00 12.39 16.67
CA TRP A 296 -8.15 12.81 15.85
C TRP A 296 -8.35 14.31 15.78
N ASP A 297 -8.05 15.04 16.86
CA ASP A 297 -8.12 16.52 16.91
C ASP A 297 -7.02 17.14 16.03
N GLY A 298 -5.79 16.60 16.09
CA GLY A 298 -4.69 16.99 15.24
C GLY A 298 -4.99 16.72 13.75
N TRP A 299 -5.56 15.56 13.43
CA TRP A 299 -6.02 15.24 12.07
C TRP A 299 -7.10 16.22 11.58
N LYS A 300 -8.03 16.62 12.46
CA LYS A 300 -9.04 17.61 12.11
C LYS A 300 -8.42 18.97 11.79
N LEU A 301 -7.47 19.43 12.63
CA LEU A 301 -6.74 20.69 12.40
C LEU A 301 -5.97 20.63 11.07
N LEU A 302 -5.28 19.52 10.78
CA LEU A 302 -4.54 19.33 9.54
C LEU A 302 -5.46 19.36 8.32
N THR A 303 -6.59 18.65 8.39
CA THR A 303 -7.57 18.58 7.30
C THR A 303 -8.17 19.95 6.98
N ASP A 304 -8.53 20.71 8.02
CA ASP A 304 -9.07 22.07 7.84
C ASP A 304 -8.03 23.04 7.27
N ALA A 305 -6.75 22.81 7.57
CA ALA A 305 -5.66 23.71 7.15
C ALA A 305 -5.23 23.53 5.69
N ILE A 306 -5.13 22.28 5.20
CA ILE A 306 -4.55 21.97 3.88
C ILE A 306 -5.30 20.92 3.06
N GLY A 307 -6.38 20.32 3.58
CA GLY A 307 -7.09 19.23 2.92
C GLY A 307 -7.78 19.60 1.61
N ASP A 308 -7.92 20.88 1.30
CA ASP A 308 -8.45 21.37 0.02
C ASP A 308 -7.41 21.39 -1.11
N ARG A 309 -6.12 21.34 -0.78
CA ARG A 309 -4.97 21.46 -1.72
C ARG A 309 -3.94 20.33 -1.62
N CYS A 310 -4.07 19.44 -0.63
CA CYS A 310 -3.19 18.31 -0.43
C CYS A 310 -4.00 17.06 -0.10
N GLN A 311 -3.63 15.93 -0.69
CA GLN A 311 -4.15 14.63 -0.32
C GLN A 311 -3.62 14.26 1.08
N LEU A 312 -4.54 14.01 2.02
CA LEU A 312 -4.25 13.59 3.38
C LEU A 312 -4.70 12.14 3.54
N VAL A 313 -3.73 11.25 3.64
CA VAL A 313 -3.95 9.80 3.57
C VAL A 313 -3.89 9.21 4.96
N GLY A 314 -4.93 8.50 5.38
CA GLY A 314 -4.90 7.68 6.57
C GLY A 314 -4.51 6.24 6.24
N ASP A 315 -3.34 5.78 6.73
CA ASP A 315 -2.91 4.38 6.75
C ASP A 315 -3.24 3.78 8.13
N ASP A 316 -2.44 4.04 9.14
CA ASP A 316 -2.67 3.56 10.51
C ASP A 316 -3.97 4.15 11.13
N LEU A 317 -4.36 5.34 10.68
CA LEU A 317 -5.63 5.96 11.06
C LEU A 317 -6.84 5.08 10.69
N PHE A 318 -6.86 4.47 9.52
CA PHE A 318 -8.02 3.74 8.98
C PHE A 318 -7.83 2.23 8.86
N VAL A 319 -6.61 1.73 8.72
CA VAL A 319 -6.22 0.31 8.59
C VAL A 319 -7.11 -0.49 7.64
N THR A 320 -7.54 0.12 6.53
CA THR A 320 -8.46 -0.47 5.52
C THR A 320 -9.81 -0.91 6.13
N ASN A 321 -10.17 -0.40 7.30
CA ASN A 321 -11.34 -0.82 8.07
C ASN A 321 -12.51 0.15 7.83
N VAL A 322 -13.68 -0.38 7.43
CA VAL A 322 -14.88 0.43 7.13
C VAL A 322 -15.41 1.19 8.34
N GLU A 323 -15.29 0.64 9.56
CA GLU A 323 -15.77 1.31 10.79
C GLU A 323 -14.88 2.51 11.12
N ARG A 324 -13.55 2.35 11.06
CA ARG A 324 -12.61 3.45 11.28
C ARG A 324 -12.70 4.51 10.17
N LEU A 325 -12.89 4.09 8.92
CA LEU A 325 -13.12 5.02 7.81
C LEU A 325 -14.43 5.80 8.03
N GLN A 326 -15.51 5.14 8.49
CA GLN A 326 -16.77 5.83 8.80
C GLN A 326 -16.57 6.87 9.92
N MET A 327 -15.81 6.55 10.97
CA MET A 327 -15.46 7.54 12.01
C MET A 327 -14.74 8.75 11.39
N GLY A 328 -13.80 8.52 10.47
CA GLY A 328 -13.10 9.61 9.77
C GLY A 328 -14.03 10.48 8.94
N LEU A 329 -14.99 9.87 8.24
CA LEU A 329 -16.02 10.57 7.48
C LEU A 329 -16.91 11.42 8.39
N ASP A 330 -17.35 10.88 9.52
CA ASP A 330 -18.20 11.57 10.49
C ASP A 330 -17.47 12.75 11.14
N CYS A 331 -16.19 12.58 11.48
CA CYS A 331 -15.33 13.63 12.03
C CYS A 331 -14.78 14.60 10.96
N LYS A 332 -14.93 14.28 9.68
CA LYS A 332 -14.38 15.04 8.54
C LYS A 332 -12.86 15.22 8.65
N VAL A 333 -12.16 14.14 8.86
CA VAL A 333 -10.68 14.08 8.96
C VAL A 333 -10.10 13.29 7.80
N ALA A 334 -8.92 13.68 7.32
CA ALA A 334 -8.30 13.18 6.10
C ALA A 334 -9.16 13.42 4.84
N ASN A 335 -8.76 12.91 3.69
CA ASN A 335 -9.51 12.95 2.43
C ASN A 335 -9.13 11.79 1.49
N SER A 336 -8.35 10.84 2.01
CA SER A 336 -7.88 9.65 1.31
C SER A 336 -7.64 8.51 2.30
N ILE A 337 -7.76 7.27 1.81
CA ILE A 337 -7.41 6.07 2.56
C ILE A 337 -6.30 5.30 1.84
N LEU A 338 -5.31 4.81 2.59
CA LEU A 338 -4.40 3.78 2.11
C LEU A 338 -5.07 2.41 2.25
N VAL A 339 -4.99 1.59 1.22
CA VAL A 339 -5.69 0.30 1.14
C VAL A 339 -4.68 -0.82 1.08
N LYS A 340 -4.58 -1.59 2.15
CA LYS A 340 -3.71 -2.76 2.30
C LYS A 340 -4.58 -3.98 2.59
N LEU A 341 -4.65 -4.92 1.65
CA LEU A 341 -5.58 -6.06 1.73
C LEU A 341 -5.42 -6.89 3.01
N ASN A 342 -4.17 -7.04 3.49
CA ASN A 342 -3.92 -7.85 4.68
C ASN A 342 -4.25 -7.13 6.00
N GLN A 343 -4.47 -5.81 6.00
CA GLN A 343 -4.92 -5.07 7.19
C GLN A 343 -6.36 -5.44 7.57
N ILE A 344 -7.17 -5.86 6.58
CA ILE A 344 -8.57 -6.26 6.81
C ILE A 344 -8.78 -7.76 6.58
N GLY A 345 -8.13 -8.38 5.59
CA GLY A 345 -7.98 -9.81 5.44
C GLY A 345 -8.93 -10.51 4.47
N THR A 346 -9.80 -9.80 3.75
CA THR A 346 -10.55 -10.33 2.60
C THR A 346 -10.63 -9.34 1.45
N LEU A 347 -10.82 -9.86 0.24
CA LEU A 347 -11.05 -9.03 -0.96
C LEU A 347 -12.38 -8.26 -0.85
N SER A 348 -13.43 -8.89 -0.34
CA SER A 348 -14.76 -8.26 -0.22
C SER A 348 -14.75 -7.07 0.72
N GLU A 349 -14.15 -7.18 1.92
CA GLU A 349 -14.02 -6.08 2.88
C GLU A 349 -13.13 -4.95 2.31
N THR A 350 -12.07 -5.31 1.58
CA THR A 350 -11.21 -4.33 0.89
C THR A 350 -11.99 -3.50 -0.13
N ILE A 351 -12.81 -4.17 -0.97
CA ILE A 351 -13.68 -3.51 -1.96
C ILE A 351 -14.72 -2.62 -1.24
N ASP A 352 -15.26 -3.06 -0.12
CA ASP A 352 -16.23 -2.29 0.65
C ASP A 352 -15.60 -1.00 1.22
N ALA A 353 -14.36 -1.05 1.70
CA ALA A 353 -13.62 0.14 2.15
C ALA A 353 -13.37 1.14 1.01
N VAL A 354 -12.93 0.67 -0.16
CA VAL A 354 -12.76 1.51 -1.35
C VAL A 354 -14.07 2.14 -1.80
N ASN A 355 -15.15 1.36 -1.82
CA ASN A 355 -16.47 1.85 -2.20
C ASN A 355 -17.02 2.90 -1.21
N LEU A 356 -16.81 2.69 0.10
CA LEU A 356 -17.19 3.67 1.12
C LEU A 356 -16.43 4.98 0.93
N ALA A 357 -15.11 4.93 0.74
CA ALA A 357 -14.28 6.08 0.46
C ALA A 357 -14.76 6.85 -0.77
N THR A 358 -14.90 6.16 -1.89
CA THR A 358 -15.28 6.76 -3.19
C THR A 358 -16.66 7.44 -3.12
N ARG A 359 -17.66 6.80 -2.52
CA ARG A 359 -19.02 7.35 -2.37
C ARG A 359 -19.07 8.62 -1.52
N ASN A 360 -18.08 8.82 -0.65
CA ASN A 360 -17.95 9.98 0.21
C ASN A 360 -16.91 11.00 -0.27
N GLY A 361 -16.42 10.84 -1.51
CA GLY A 361 -15.49 11.79 -2.14
C GLY A 361 -14.05 11.68 -1.65
N TYR A 362 -13.68 10.65 -0.88
CA TYR A 362 -12.31 10.33 -0.56
C TYR A 362 -11.65 9.61 -1.73
N THR A 363 -10.34 9.81 -1.89
CA THR A 363 -9.52 9.02 -2.78
C THR A 363 -9.03 7.75 -2.08
N SER A 364 -8.61 6.75 -2.85
CA SER A 364 -8.04 5.51 -2.32
C SER A 364 -6.71 5.23 -3.02
N ILE A 365 -5.71 4.80 -2.26
CA ILE A 365 -4.40 4.40 -2.77
C ILE A 365 -4.27 2.90 -2.52
N ILE A 366 -4.14 2.09 -3.56
CA ILE A 366 -3.85 0.66 -3.39
C ILE A 366 -2.36 0.51 -3.06
N SER A 367 -2.05 -0.19 -1.97
CA SER A 367 -0.71 -0.23 -1.41
C SER A 367 -0.17 -1.63 -1.22
N HIS A 368 1.16 -1.74 -1.37
CA HIS A 368 1.97 -2.88 -0.95
C HIS A 368 2.16 -2.90 0.57
N ARG A 369 2.95 -3.87 1.04
CA ARG A 369 3.53 -3.88 2.40
C ARG A 369 5.06 -3.92 2.31
N SER A 370 5.74 -3.69 3.45
CA SER A 370 7.20 -3.75 3.52
C SER A 370 7.75 -5.16 3.21
N GLY A 371 7.08 -6.22 3.64
CA GLY A 371 7.36 -7.61 3.24
C GLY A 371 6.44 -8.04 2.10
N GLU A 372 6.95 -8.02 0.88
CA GLU A 372 6.22 -8.38 -0.34
C GLU A 372 6.65 -9.72 -0.91
N THR A 373 5.88 -10.19 -1.88
CA THR A 373 6.15 -11.37 -2.69
C THR A 373 6.13 -10.99 -4.18
N GLU A 374 6.27 -11.96 -5.08
CA GLU A 374 6.05 -11.76 -6.52
C GLU A 374 4.56 -11.63 -6.92
N ASP A 375 3.63 -11.71 -5.98
CA ASP A 375 2.19 -11.54 -6.25
C ASP A 375 1.87 -10.15 -6.77
N THR A 376 1.05 -10.07 -7.84
CA THR A 376 0.73 -8.82 -8.54
C THR A 376 -0.72 -8.37 -8.34
N THR A 377 -1.47 -8.98 -7.43
CA THR A 377 -2.91 -8.71 -7.24
C THR A 377 -3.24 -7.23 -7.10
N ILE A 378 -2.40 -6.46 -6.37
CA ILE A 378 -2.64 -5.02 -6.17
C ILE A 378 -2.58 -4.21 -7.47
N ALA A 379 -1.81 -4.65 -8.45
CA ALA A 379 -1.77 -4.03 -9.78
C ALA A 379 -3.07 -4.26 -10.56
N ASP A 380 -3.63 -5.45 -10.48
CA ASP A 380 -4.95 -5.73 -11.07
C ASP A 380 -6.07 -5.00 -10.32
N LEU A 381 -6.00 -4.95 -8.98
CA LEU A 381 -7.02 -4.36 -8.13
C LEU A 381 -7.14 -2.84 -8.33
N VAL A 382 -6.02 -2.12 -8.45
CA VAL A 382 -6.04 -0.66 -8.64
C VAL A 382 -6.74 -0.27 -9.94
N VAL A 383 -6.55 -1.06 -11.00
CA VAL A 383 -7.22 -0.85 -12.30
C VAL A 383 -8.67 -1.30 -12.23
N ALA A 384 -8.96 -2.44 -11.61
CA ALA A 384 -10.32 -2.95 -11.44
C ALA A 384 -11.25 -1.95 -10.74
N LEU A 385 -10.75 -1.29 -9.70
CA LEU A 385 -11.54 -0.37 -8.88
C LEU A 385 -11.40 1.11 -9.33
N ASN A 386 -10.60 1.40 -10.36
CA ASN A 386 -10.31 2.75 -10.85
C ASN A 386 -9.92 3.74 -9.74
N THR A 387 -9.14 3.30 -8.75
CA THR A 387 -8.72 4.17 -7.65
C THR A 387 -7.71 5.22 -8.09
N GLY A 388 -6.98 4.96 -9.17
CA GLY A 388 -6.12 5.92 -9.84
C GLY A 388 -4.76 6.15 -9.17
N LEU A 389 -4.47 5.51 -8.04
CA LEU A 389 -3.22 5.66 -7.29
C LEU A 389 -2.71 4.31 -6.78
N ILE A 390 -1.41 4.08 -6.92
CA ILE A 390 -0.74 2.89 -6.39
C ILE A 390 0.56 3.26 -5.66
N LYS A 391 0.72 2.75 -4.43
CA LYS A 391 1.95 2.85 -3.65
C LYS A 391 2.56 1.43 -3.59
N THR A 392 3.63 1.19 -4.35
CA THR A 392 4.22 -0.16 -4.44
C THR A 392 5.74 -0.15 -4.50
N GLY A 393 6.35 0.80 -3.78
CA GLY A 393 7.79 0.90 -3.62
C GLY A 393 8.50 1.59 -4.79
N SER A 394 9.80 1.38 -4.88
CA SER A 394 10.69 2.05 -5.83
C SER A 394 10.81 1.34 -7.18
N ALA A 395 11.61 1.94 -8.07
CA ALA A 395 12.03 1.35 -9.36
C ALA A 395 13.15 0.29 -9.19
N SER A 396 13.21 -0.39 -8.08
CA SER A 396 14.18 -1.45 -7.79
C SER A 396 13.57 -2.54 -6.92
N ARG A 397 14.19 -3.74 -6.88
CA ARG A 397 13.71 -4.98 -6.25
C ARG A 397 12.53 -5.60 -6.99
N THR A 398 12.64 -6.89 -7.30
CA THR A 398 11.67 -7.61 -8.15
C THR A 398 10.27 -7.66 -7.52
N ASP A 399 10.19 -7.75 -6.20
CA ASP A 399 8.96 -7.75 -5.42
C ASP A 399 8.14 -6.45 -5.59
N ARG A 400 8.77 -5.34 -5.98
CA ARG A 400 8.13 -4.06 -6.34
C ARG A 400 7.88 -3.97 -7.84
N ILE A 401 8.92 -4.23 -8.63
CA ILE A 401 8.88 -4.09 -10.10
C ILE A 401 7.84 -5.03 -10.73
N CYS A 402 7.57 -6.20 -10.15
CA CYS A 402 6.57 -7.13 -10.71
C CYS A 402 5.17 -6.48 -10.81
N LYS A 403 4.80 -5.61 -9.86
CA LYS A 403 3.53 -4.86 -9.89
C LYS A 403 3.52 -3.82 -11.01
N TYR A 404 4.61 -3.07 -11.18
CA TYR A 404 4.76 -2.12 -12.28
C TYR A 404 4.76 -2.81 -13.64
N ASN A 405 5.45 -3.94 -13.78
CA ASN A 405 5.43 -4.74 -15.00
C ASN A 405 4.02 -5.28 -15.32
N GLN A 406 3.24 -5.65 -14.29
CA GLN A 406 1.85 -6.06 -14.48
C GLN A 406 0.99 -4.91 -14.98
N LEU A 407 1.15 -3.71 -14.44
CA LEU A 407 0.43 -2.51 -14.92
C LEU A 407 0.77 -2.16 -16.37
N MET A 408 2.04 -2.32 -16.81
CA MET A 408 2.39 -2.16 -18.23
C MET A 408 1.69 -3.19 -19.12
N ARG A 409 1.59 -4.47 -18.69
CA ARG A 409 0.84 -5.50 -19.42
C ARG A 409 -0.65 -5.18 -19.49
N ILE A 410 -1.22 -4.62 -18.40
CA ILE A 410 -2.62 -4.18 -18.39
C ILE A 410 -2.82 -3.02 -19.36
N GLU A 411 -1.92 -2.01 -19.34
CA GLU A 411 -1.96 -0.88 -20.27
C GLU A 411 -1.91 -1.34 -21.74
N GLU A 412 -0.98 -2.25 -22.06
CA GLU A 412 -0.88 -2.87 -23.39
C GLU A 412 -2.18 -3.61 -23.77
N GLY A 413 -2.74 -4.41 -22.85
CA GLY A 413 -3.98 -5.15 -23.07
C GLY A 413 -5.23 -4.29 -23.21
N LEU A 414 -5.25 -3.10 -22.65
CA LEU A 414 -6.32 -2.10 -22.80
C LEU A 414 -6.18 -1.30 -24.10
N GLY A 415 -4.96 -1.13 -24.61
CA GLY A 415 -4.68 -0.34 -25.80
C GLY A 415 -5.24 1.07 -25.73
N ASP A 416 -5.98 1.50 -26.74
CA ASP A 416 -6.58 2.85 -26.80
C ASP A 416 -7.63 3.14 -25.71
N GLN A 417 -8.09 2.12 -24.98
CA GLN A 417 -9.01 2.30 -23.86
C GLN A 417 -8.31 2.67 -22.56
N ALA A 418 -6.98 2.48 -22.47
CA ALA A 418 -6.22 2.82 -21.29
C ALA A 418 -6.27 4.32 -20.99
N GLN A 419 -6.61 4.67 -19.77
CA GLN A 419 -6.60 6.05 -19.30
C GLN A 419 -5.63 6.15 -18.12
N TYR A 420 -4.66 7.04 -18.24
CA TYR A 420 -3.77 7.36 -17.13
C TYR A 420 -4.36 8.52 -16.31
N LEU A 421 -4.46 8.38 -14.99
CA LEU A 421 -5.04 9.43 -14.14
C LEU A 421 -4.29 10.76 -14.32
N GLY A 422 -2.95 10.73 -14.18
CA GLY A 422 -2.05 11.84 -14.48
C GLY A 422 -2.55 13.19 -14.00
N LYS A 423 -2.69 14.13 -14.92
CA LYS A 423 -3.14 15.51 -14.66
C LYS A 423 -4.59 15.63 -14.17
N ASN A 424 -5.37 14.56 -14.18
CA ASN A 424 -6.71 14.52 -13.60
C ASN A 424 -6.70 14.22 -12.09
N PHE A 425 -5.53 14.11 -11.48
CA PHE A 425 -5.42 13.91 -10.04
C PHE A 425 -6.07 15.08 -9.28
N LYS A 426 -6.96 14.74 -8.35
CA LYS A 426 -7.89 15.67 -7.68
C LYS A 426 -7.22 16.89 -7.02
N PHE A 427 -5.99 16.74 -6.53
CA PHE A 427 -5.26 17.74 -5.76
C PHE A 427 -4.26 18.56 -6.60
N LEU A 428 -4.24 18.39 -7.92
CA LEU A 428 -3.55 19.28 -8.84
C LEU A 428 -4.45 20.50 -9.10
N LYS A 429 -3.98 21.68 -8.71
CA LYS A 429 -4.65 22.96 -8.98
C LYS A 429 -3.81 23.83 -9.89
#